data_79fd7e59b4c80ab7855345a1d15f2ba0
#
_entry.id   79fd7e59b4c80ab7855345a1d15f2ba0
#
_cell.length_a   1.000
_cell.length_b   1.000
_cell.length_c   1.000
_cell.angle_alpha   90.00
_cell.angle_beta   90.00
_cell.angle_gamma   90.00
#
_symmetry.space_group_name_H-M   'P 1'
#
loop_
_entity.id
_entity.type
_entity.pdbx_description
1 polymer ?
#
loop_
_entity_poly.entity_id
_entity_poly.type
_entity_poly.pdbx_seq_one_letter_code
_entity_poly.pdbx_strand_id
1 'polypeptide(L)'
;MKPESFLPDEYRPAEDEPFMNDRQLEYFRRKLVAWKNDILAESRDTIEALQDSTRNISDVTDRASEETDLAIELRTRDRQRKLVSKIDSALRRIENGEYGYCEVTGEPISLKRLDARPIATMSLEAQERHERREKVHRDD
;
A
#
# COMPACT_ATOMS: atom_id res chain seq x y z
N MET A 1 -6.91 -5.17 22.34
CA MET A 1 -7.06 -5.72 20.99
C MET A 1 -7.66 -7.12 21.09
N LYS A 2 -8.62 -7.44 20.23
CA LYS A 2 -9.25 -8.76 20.26
C LYS A 2 -8.31 -9.81 19.67
N PRO A 3 -8.36 -11.07 20.16
CA PRO A 3 -7.47 -12.12 19.68
C PRO A 3 -7.71 -12.45 18.19
N GLU A 4 -6.68 -12.95 17.54
CA GLU A 4 -6.74 -13.31 16.12
C GLU A 4 -7.83 -14.33 15.80
N SER A 5 -8.14 -15.21 16.72
CA SER A 5 -9.20 -16.20 16.57
C SER A 5 -10.62 -15.57 16.48
N PHE A 6 -10.72 -14.27 16.77
CA PHE A 6 -11.97 -13.53 16.67
C PHE A 6 -12.49 -13.46 15.21
N LEU A 7 -11.59 -13.49 14.23
CA LEU A 7 -11.93 -13.33 12.82
C LEU A 7 -11.81 -14.67 12.09
N PRO A 8 -12.93 -15.21 11.54
CA PRO A 8 -12.84 -16.42 10.69
C PRO A 8 -12.04 -16.17 9.43
N ASP A 9 -11.31 -17.19 8.94
CA ASP A 9 -10.50 -17.08 7.74
C ASP A 9 -11.29 -16.71 6.49
N GLU A 10 -12.53 -17.10 6.42
CA GLU A 10 -13.42 -16.87 5.27
C GLU A 10 -14.18 -15.54 5.36
N TYR A 11 -13.97 -14.78 6.43
CA TYR A 11 -14.70 -13.55 6.66
C TYR A 11 -14.44 -12.54 5.55
N ARG A 12 -15.52 -11.90 5.11
CA ARG A 12 -15.46 -10.76 4.17
C ARG A 12 -16.37 -9.65 4.71
N PRO A 13 -15.90 -8.39 4.71
CA PRO A 13 -16.75 -7.28 5.13
C PRO A 13 -18.01 -7.18 4.26
N ALA A 14 -19.13 -6.95 4.89
CA ALA A 14 -20.40 -6.81 4.20
C ALA A 14 -21.05 -5.48 4.53
N GLU A 15 -21.79 -4.91 3.57
CA GLU A 15 -22.43 -3.60 3.73
C GLU A 15 -23.56 -3.59 4.75
N ASP A 16 -24.15 -4.76 5.04
CA ASP A 16 -25.20 -4.90 6.05
C ASP A 16 -24.67 -4.90 7.47
N GLU A 17 -23.36 -4.92 7.65
CA GLU A 17 -22.72 -4.81 8.97
C GLU A 17 -22.46 -3.32 9.30
N PRO A 18 -22.36 -2.98 10.61
CA PRO A 18 -21.92 -1.62 10.98
C PRO A 18 -20.55 -1.31 10.37
N PHE A 19 -20.44 -0.13 9.76
CA PHE A 19 -19.20 0.28 9.09
C PHE A 19 -18.04 0.34 10.06
N MET A 20 -16.93 -0.27 9.69
CA MET A 20 -15.70 -0.35 10.49
C MET A 20 -15.93 -0.89 11.90
N ASN A 21 -16.78 -1.90 12.02
CA ASN A 21 -16.90 -2.68 13.25
C ASN A 21 -15.57 -3.41 13.51
N ASP A 22 -15.42 -4.01 14.67
CA ASP A 22 -14.18 -4.67 15.08
C ASP A 22 -13.72 -5.75 14.08
N ARG A 23 -14.65 -6.48 13.47
CA ARG A 23 -14.33 -7.50 12.49
C ARG A 23 -13.79 -6.90 11.20
N GLN A 24 -14.41 -5.83 10.71
CA GLN A 24 -13.97 -5.15 9.51
C GLN A 24 -12.59 -4.53 9.71
N LEU A 25 -12.36 -3.87 10.83
CA LEU A 25 -11.06 -3.30 11.15
C LEU A 25 -9.97 -4.37 11.21
N GLU A 26 -10.25 -5.51 11.84
CA GLU A 26 -9.29 -6.60 11.91
C GLU A 26 -9.02 -7.21 10.54
N TYR A 27 -10.04 -7.32 9.69
CA TYR A 27 -9.88 -7.79 8.31
C TYR A 27 -8.89 -6.90 7.55
N PHE A 28 -9.08 -5.59 7.59
CA PHE A 28 -8.21 -4.66 6.89
C PHE A 28 -6.82 -4.60 7.51
N ARG A 29 -6.73 -4.69 8.84
CA ARG A 29 -5.43 -4.76 9.53
C ARG A 29 -4.61 -5.95 9.04
N ARG A 30 -5.20 -7.13 9.01
CA ARG A 30 -4.51 -8.34 8.54
C ARG A 30 -4.08 -8.22 7.08
N LYS A 31 -4.95 -7.67 6.26
CA LYS A 31 -4.65 -7.46 4.84
C LYS A 31 -3.47 -6.52 4.64
N LEU A 32 -3.44 -5.43 5.38
CA LEU A 32 -2.35 -4.46 5.34
C LEU A 32 -1.03 -5.05 5.85
N VAL A 33 -1.07 -5.77 6.96
CA VAL A 33 0.13 -6.40 7.53
C VAL A 33 0.70 -7.45 6.57
N ALA A 34 -0.15 -8.30 5.99
CA ALA A 34 0.29 -9.31 5.03
C ALA A 34 0.95 -8.66 3.81
N TRP A 35 0.33 -7.61 3.29
CA TRP A 35 0.86 -6.87 2.15
C TRP A 35 2.21 -6.23 2.47
N LYS A 36 2.33 -5.59 3.64
CA LYS A 36 3.59 -5.03 4.10
C LYS A 36 4.70 -6.09 4.16
N ASN A 37 4.38 -7.24 4.74
CA ASN A 37 5.35 -8.34 4.87
C ASN A 37 5.82 -8.84 3.50
N ASP A 38 4.90 -8.93 2.52
CA ASP A 38 5.24 -9.31 1.15
C ASP A 38 6.19 -8.31 0.50
N ILE A 39 5.93 -7.02 0.67
CA ILE A 39 6.79 -5.95 0.13
C ILE A 39 8.18 -6.01 0.75
N LEU A 40 8.26 -6.20 2.06
CA LEU A 40 9.55 -6.27 2.77
C LEU A 40 10.37 -7.50 2.34
N ALA A 41 9.70 -8.63 2.09
CA ALA A 41 10.37 -9.84 1.58
C ALA A 41 10.93 -9.60 0.18
N GLU A 42 10.13 -9.01 -0.73
CA GLU A 42 10.59 -8.67 -2.08
C GLU A 42 11.77 -7.69 -2.04
N SER A 43 11.72 -6.71 -1.14
CA SER A 43 12.79 -5.72 -1.00
C SER A 43 14.10 -6.37 -0.57
N ARG A 44 14.05 -7.35 0.34
CA ARG A 44 15.25 -8.11 0.75
C ARG A 44 15.84 -8.89 -0.40
N ASP A 45 14.99 -9.56 -1.18
CA ASP A 45 15.42 -10.34 -2.34
C ASP A 45 16.09 -9.43 -3.39
N THR A 46 15.55 -8.26 -3.61
CA THR A 46 16.09 -7.26 -4.52
C THR A 46 17.49 -6.81 -4.08
N ILE A 47 17.66 -6.53 -2.78
CA ILE A 47 18.96 -6.13 -2.22
C ILE A 47 20.00 -7.22 -2.43
N GLU A 48 19.66 -8.47 -2.15
CA GLU A 48 20.55 -9.61 -2.34
C GLU A 48 20.96 -9.75 -3.80
N ALA A 49 20.00 -9.64 -4.73
CA ALA A 49 20.28 -9.71 -6.16
C ALA A 49 21.23 -8.60 -6.61
N LEU A 50 21.03 -7.37 -6.11
CA LEU A 50 21.92 -6.24 -6.43
C LEU A 50 23.34 -6.45 -5.91
N GLN A 51 23.49 -6.98 -4.70
CA GLN A 51 24.80 -7.27 -4.13
C GLN A 51 25.54 -8.35 -4.95
N ASP A 52 24.83 -9.38 -5.36
CA ASP A 52 25.41 -10.46 -6.17
C ASP A 52 25.83 -9.95 -7.56
N SER A 53 24.99 -9.16 -8.22
CA SER A 53 25.31 -8.53 -9.51
C SER A 53 26.57 -7.67 -9.42
N THR A 54 26.67 -6.85 -8.38
CA THR A 54 27.81 -5.96 -8.17
C THR A 54 29.12 -6.74 -8.03
N ARG A 55 29.09 -7.91 -7.41
CA ARG A 55 30.29 -8.76 -7.22
C ARG A 55 30.78 -9.39 -8.51
N ASN A 56 29.90 -9.57 -9.50
CA ASN A 56 30.18 -10.38 -10.69
C ASN A 56 30.39 -9.57 -11.96
N ILE A 57 30.45 -8.23 -11.89
CA ILE A 57 30.70 -7.37 -13.05
C ILE A 57 32.12 -7.56 -13.55
N SER A 58 32.30 -8.05 -14.76
CA SER A 58 33.60 -8.40 -15.30
C SER A 58 34.05 -7.56 -16.52
N ASP A 59 33.14 -6.88 -17.25
CA ASP A 59 33.52 -6.05 -18.39
C ASP A 59 32.65 -4.78 -18.48
N VAL A 60 33.07 -3.85 -19.40
CA VAL A 60 32.45 -2.53 -19.53
C VAL A 60 31.02 -2.60 -20.07
N THR A 61 30.75 -3.51 -21.02
CA THR A 61 29.41 -3.69 -21.61
C THR A 61 28.42 -4.20 -20.55
N ASP A 62 28.84 -5.21 -19.81
CA ASP A 62 28.03 -5.77 -18.72
C ASP A 62 27.82 -4.74 -17.63
N ARG A 63 28.82 -3.89 -17.36
CA ARG A 63 28.73 -2.84 -16.36
C ARG A 63 27.67 -1.80 -16.75
N ALA A 64 27.61 -1.38 -18.02
CA ALA A 64 26.62 -0.41 -18.47
C ALA A 64 25.20 -0.96 -18.35
N SER A 65 24.98 -2.24 -18.69
CA SER A 65 23.70 -2.92 -18.55
C SER A 65 23.32 -3.05 -17.07
N GLU A 66 24.28 -3.39 -16.21
CA GLU A 66 24.10 -3.52 -14.76
C GLU A 66 23.72 -2.17 -14.13
N GLU A 67 24.32 -1.07 -14.58
CA GLU A 67 23.97 0.26 -14.09
C GLU A 67 22.54 0.64 -14.42
N THR A 68 22.04 0.28 -15.61
CA THR A 68 20.64 0.48 -15.99
C THR A 68 19.71 -0.35 -15.13
N ASP A 69 20.03 -1.64 -14.94
CA ASP A 69 19.25 -2.52 -14.09
C ASP A 69 19.24 -2.04 -12.65
N LEU A 70 20.39 -1.57 -12.15
CA LEU A 70 20.49 -1.01 -10.80
C LEU A 70 19.59 0.20 -10.63
N ALA A 71 19.54 1.09 -11.61
CA ALA A 71 18.69 2.28 -11.56
C ALA A 71 17.21 1.90 -11.49
N ILE A 72 16.79 0.87 -12.25
CA ILE A 72 15.42 0.36 -12.23
C ILE A 72 15.10 -0.23 -10.86
N GLU A 73 16.01 -1.04 -10.32
CA GLU A 73 15.83 -1.69 -9.01
C GLU A 73 15.75 -0.64 -7.87
N LEU A 74 16.55 0.40 -7.92
CA LEU A 74 16.52 1.47 -6.93
C LEU A 74 15.20 2.24 -6.97
N ARG A 75 14.64 2.47 -8.16
CA ARG A 75 13.32 3.09 -8.30
C ARG A 75 12.22 2.20 -7.76
N THR A 76 12.32 0.90 -7.99
CA THR A 76 11.37 -0.08 -7.44
C THR A 76 11.41 -0.07 -5.91
N ARG A 77 12.61 -0.07 -5.32
CA ARG A 77 12.77 0.03 -3.87
C ARG A 77 12.19 1.31 -3.30
N ASP A 78 12.38 2.43 -4.00
CA ASP A 78 11.83 3.71 -3.56
C ASP A 78 10.30 3.68 -3.54
N ARG A 79 9.67 3.10 -4.58
CA ARG A 79 8.21 2.92 -4.60
C ARG A 79 7.75 2.01 -3.47
N GLN A 80 8.46 0.92 -3.22
CA GLN A 80 8.14 -0.02 -2.13
C GLN A 80 8.21 0.67 -0.78
N ARG A 81 9.21 1.50 -0.55
CA ARG A 81 9.37 2.25 0.70
C ARG A 81 8.19 3.22 0.91
N LYS A 82 7.80 3.94 -0.15
CA LYS A 82 6.64 4.84 -0.09
C LYS A 82 5.36 4.09 0.19
N LEU A 83 5.20 2.91 -0.40
CA LEU A 83 4.03 2.06 -0.20
C LEU A 83 3.97 1.55 1.24
N VAL A 84 5.09 1.10 1.80
CA VAL A 84 5.17 0.67 3.20
C VAL A 84 4.79 1.82 4.13
N SER A 85 5.24 3.04 3.83
CA SER A 85 4.88 4.23 4.62
C SER A 85 3.37 4.47 4.60
N LYS A 86 2.72 4.31 3.45
CA LYS A 86 1.27 4.44 3.33
C LYS A 86 0.53 3.34 4.10
N ILE A 87 1.05 2.12 4.07
CA ILE A 87 0.50 1.01 4.84
C ILE A 87 0.60 1.29 6.34
N ASP A 88 1.76 1.75 6.80
CA ASP A 88 1.95 2.09 8.21
C ASP A 88 1.00 3.21 8.65
N SER A 89 0.79 4.19 7.79
CA SER A 89 -0.19 5.26 8.05
C SER A 89 -1.61 4.71 8.17
N ALA A 90 -2.00 3.78 7.29
CA ALA A 90 -3.31 3.12 7.37
C ALA A 90 -3.47 2.33 8.67
N LEU A 91 -2.42 1.61 9.08
CA LEU A 91 -2.44 0.85 10.33
C LEU A 91 -2.60 1.78 11.55
N ARG A 92 -1.97 2.95 11.54
CA ARG A 92 -2.15 3.95 12.60
C ARG A 92 -3.60 4.48 12.64
N ARG A 93 -4.21 4.69 11.47
CA ARG A 93 -5.62 5.12 11.41
C ARG A 93 -6.56 4.06 11.95
N ILE A 94 -6.26 2.77 11.73
CA ILE A 94 -7.03 1.68 12.34
C ILE A 94 -6.97 1.78 13.86
N GLU A 95 -5.78 1.98 14.43
CA GLU A 95 -5.60 2.12 15.87
C GLU A 95 -6.34 3.34 16.44
N ASN A 96 -6.37 4.42 15.68
CA ASN A 96 -6.99 5.68 16.11
C ASN A 96 -8.50 5.76 15.83
N GLY A 97 -9.07 4.75 15.16
CA GLY A 97 -10.50 4.75 14.81
C GLY A 97 -10.85 5.66 13.64
N GLU A 98 -9.88 6.05 12.85
CA GLU A 98 -10.05 6.98 11.72
C GLU A 98 -10.04 6.27 10.36
N TYR A 99 -9.69 4.99 10.33
CA TYR A 99 -9.58 4.23 9.08
C TYR A 99 -10.93 4.09 8.38
N GLY A 100 -10.90 4.21 7.05
CA GLY A 100 -12.06 3.96 6.22
C GLY A 100 -12.90 5.18 5.88
N TYR A 101 -12.53 6.34 6.40
CA TYR A 101 -13.23 7.60 6.13
C TYR A 101 -12.42 8.48 5.19
N CYS A 102 -13.12 9.13 4.25
CA CYS A 102 -12.48 10.03 3.29
C CYS A 102 -11.89 11.23 4.00
N GLU A 103 -10.61 11.52 3.78
CA GLU A 103 -9.93 12.65 4.41
C GLU A 103 -10.44 14.01 3.92
N VAL A 104 -11.10 14.04 2.77
CA VAL A 104 -11.63 15.27 2.17
C VAL A 104 -13.06 15.55 2.65
N THR A 105 -13.94 14.54 2.63
CA THR A 105 -15.37 14.70 2.89
C THR A 105 -15.79 14.22 4.28
N GLY A 106 -14.99 13.38 4.93
CA GLY A 106 -15.35 12.73 6.18
C GLY A 106 -16.33 11.57 6.04
N GLU A 107 -16.81 11.30 4.84
CA GLU A 107 -17.75 10.21 4.58
C GLU A 107 -17.05 8.86 4.49
N PRO A 108 -17.76 7.75 4.77
CA PRO A 108 -17.17 6.43 4.63
C PRO A 108 -16.72 6.15 3.19
N ILE A 109 -15.55 5.55 3.06
CA ILE A 109 -15.07 5.02 1.78
C ILE A 109 -15.74 3.65 1.60
N SER A 110 -16.20 3.32 0.38
CA SER A 110 -16.88 2.05 0.17
C SER A 110 -16.00 0.86 0.53
N LEU A 111 -16.59 -0.18 1.10
CA LEU A 111 -15.87 -1.41 1.44
C LEU A 111 -15.21 -2.03 0.23
N LYS A 112 -15.87 -1.98 -0.92
CA LYS A 112 -15.33 -2.50 -2.18
C LYS A 112 -14.04 -1.78 -2.57
N ARG A 113 -14.01 -0.45 -2.44
CA ARG A 113 -12.81 0.33 -2.73
C ARG A 113 -11.69 0.04 -1.74
N LEU A 114 -12.01 -0.06 -0.45
CA LEU A 114 -11.03 -0.40 0.58
C LEU A 114 -10.47 -1.80 0.41
N ASP A 115 -11.31 -2.76 0.00
CA ASP A 115 -10.85 -4.13 -0.25
C ASP A 115 -9.88 -4.18 -1.43
N ALA A 116 -10.16 -3.41 -2.48
CA ALA A 116 -9.29 -3.31 -3.65
C ALA A 116 -8.03 -2.48 -3.35
N ARG A 117 -8.16 -1.43 -2.53
CA ARG A 117 -7.04 -0.54 -2.20
C ARG A 117 -7.09 -0.17 -0.71
N PRO A 118 -6.53 -1.01 0.16
CA PRO A 118 -6.62 -0.80 1.61
C PRO A 118 -5.97 0.48 2.12
N ILE A 119 -5.08 1.09 1.35
CA ILE A 119 -4.43 2.36 1.71
C ILE A 119 -5.21 3.60 1.24
N ALA A 120 -6.38 3.41 0.63
CA ALA A 120 -7.17 4.53 0.12
C ALA A 120 -7.56 5.48 1.25
N THR A 121 -7.36 6.79 1.02
CA THR A 121 -7.68 7.85 1.97
C THR A 121 -8.78 8.77 1.46
N MET A 122 -9.23 8.56 0.22
CA MET A 122 -10.29 9.35 -0.40
C MET A 122 -11.32 8.44 -1.05
N SER A 123 -12.59 8.88 -1.02
CA SER A 123 -13.63 8.22 -1.80
C SER A 123 -13.30 8.34 -3.28
N LEU A 124 -13.94 7.51 -4.11
CA LEU A 124 -13.71 7.56 -5.56
C LEU A 124 -14.04 8.94 -6.12
N GLU A 125 -15.15 9.53 -5.70
CA GLU A 125 -15.59 10.86 -6.14
C GLU A 125 -14.58 11.94 -5.73
N ALA A 126 -14.07 11.88 -4.51
CA ALA A 126 -13.08 12.82 -4.03
C ALA A 126 -11.75 12.69 -4.79
N GLN A 127 -11.34 11.46 -5.08
CA GLN A 127 -10.12 11.18 -5.86
C GLN A 127 -10.24 11.74 -7.28
N GLU A 128 -11.36 11.50 -7.95
CA GLU A 128 -11.62 12.01 -9.29
C GLU A 128 -11.62 13.53 -9.34
N ARG A 129 -12.22 14.17 -8.31
CA ARG A 129 -12.26 15.62 -8.22
C ARG A 129 -10.87 16.21 -8.02
N HIS A 130 -10.06 15.57 -7.20
CA HIS A 130 -8.67 15.96 -6.95
C HIS A 130 -7.85 15.89 -8.24
N GLU A 131 -7.98 14.80 -8.99
CA GLU A 131 -7.27 14.60 -10.25
C GLU A 131 -7.67 15.64 -11.29
N ARG A 132 -8.95 16.00 -11.35
CA ARG A 132 -9.43 17.05 -12.27
C ARG A 132 -8.85 18.42 -11.94
N ARG A 133 -8.73 18.73 -10.65
CA ARG A 133 -8.10 19.99 -10.20
C ARG A 133 -6.63 20.06 -10.58
N GLU A 134 -5.91 18.98 -10.39
CA GLU A 134 -4.49 18.91 -10.77
C GLU A 134 -4.32 19.10 -12.27
N LYS A 135 -5.18 18.50 -13.08
CA LYS A 135 -5.14 18.63 -14.53
C LYS A 135 -5.38 20.08 -14.99
N VAL A 136 -6.35 20.74 -14.39
CA VAL A 136 -6.64 22.15 -14.71
C VAL A 136 -5.46 23.04 -14.34
N HIS A 137 -4.83 22.81 -13.20
CA HIS A 137 -3.65 23.59 -12.79
C HIS A 137 -2.44 23.37 -13.69
N ARG A 138 -2.30 22.20 -14.30
CA ARG A 138 -1.21 21.96 -15.27
C ARG A 138 -1.44 22.68 -16.59
N ASP A 139 -2.70 22.83 -16.98
CA ASP A 139 -3.07 23.44 -18.27
C ASP A 139 -3.03 24.98 -18.19
N ASP A 140 -2.97 25.53 -17.00
CA ASP A 140 -2.81 26.95 -16.76
C ASP A 140 -1.32 27.33 -16.77
#